data_4a50bf0947cbf277b0114d04f986f924
#
_entry.id   4a50bf0947cbf277b0114d04f986f924
#
_cell.length_a   1.000
_cell.length_b   1.000
_cell.length_c   1.000
_cell.angle_alpha   90.00
_cell.angle_beta   90.00
_cell.angle_gamma   90.00
#
_symmetry.space_group_name_H-M   'P 1'
#
loop_
_entity.id
_entity.type
_entity.pdbx_description
1 polymer ?
#
loop_
_entity_poly.entity_id
_entity_poly.type
_entity_poly.pdbx_seq_one_letter_code
_entity_poly.pdbx_strand_id
1 'polypeptide(L)'
;MSDSVWGRPVKARRWRRDDRGPTGASLLPWLLMGLGALSHLITGEAPNPLIGGLGLLAFNSLYIAIVFRAFDRRRREAPATWVLLAALGAVTFALAIGYGREWLLLFPLLGLAVGAVVRRGRLLPLIAFPLVAAAGAVTLWKDDWGSIGVVYGTFISVLVTATLLALDETVRELRSTREELARTAVEKERLRFSRDLHDLLGHTLSVIVVKSEAARRLAPRDLDAALAQVADIESVGRQALTEIREAVTGYREGSLATELDRARDALSSAGIEPVVRRSGPLLEPQTEALLSWVVRESATNAVRHSGASRCEIDLSGTADRVRLTVTDDGRGPAAGIPGSGLRGLRERVTAAGGTLDSGPAPRGGFRVTAELPVETPVPHEGEPTE
;
A
#
# COMPACT_ATOMS: atom_id res chain seq x y z
N MET A 1 -44.28 -3.26 -13.01
CA MET A 1 -43.61 -3.99 -11.89
C MET A 1 -42.30 -4.51 -12.47
N SER A 2 -41.25 -3.71 -12.33
CA SER A 2 -39.90 -4.06 -12.77
C SER A 2 -38.97 -3.77 -11.59
N ASP A 3 -38.59 -4.83 -10.88
CA ASP A 3 -37.67 -4.75 -9.77
C ASP A 3 -36.24 -4.62 -10.32
N SER A 4 -35.63 -3.50 -10.02
CA SER A 4 -34.25 -3.17 -10.34
C SER A 4 -33.27 -4.00 -9.51
N VAL A 5 -32.59 -4.94 -10.19
CA VAL A 5 -31.46 -5.70 -9.66
C VAL A 5 -30.18 -4.87 -9.83
N TRP A 6 -29.97 -3.84 -9.02
CA TRP A 6 -28.67 -3.15 -8.93
C TRP A 6 -28.22 -3.05 -7.48
N GLY A 7 -27.14 -3.80 -7.21
CA GLY A 7 -26.12 -3.35 -6.29
C GLY A 7 -26.39 -3.48 -4.79
N ARG A 8 -26.33 -4.68 -4.23
CA ARG A 8 -25.87 -4.79 -2.84
C ARG A 8 -24.39 -4.41 -2.81
N PRO A 9 -23.98 -3.37 -2.02
CA PRO A 9 -22.58 -3.09 -1.85
C PRO A 9 -21.92 -4.31 -1.20
N VAL A 10 -20.92 -4.88 -1.88
CA VAL A 10 -20.00 -5.86 -1.31
C VAL A 10 -19.46 -5.21 -0.04
N LYS A 11 -19.89 -5.69 1.13
CA LYS A 11 -19.30 -5.32 2.41
C LYS A 11 -17.82 -5.70 2.32
N ALA A 12 -16.99 -4.71 2.00
CA ALA A 12 -15.54 -4.84 2.15
C ALA A 12 -15.32 -5.39 3.56
N ARG A 13 -14.84 -6.61 3.66
CA ARG A 13 -14.40 -7.24 4.91
C ARG A 13 -13.30 -6.31 5.41
N ARG A 14 -13.67 -5.37 6.26
CA ARG A 14 -12.76 -4.56 7.05
C ARG A 14 -11.92 -5.57 7.83
N TRP A 15 -10.74 -5.86 7.34
CA TRP A 15 -9.67 -6.40 8.14
C TRP A 15 -9.42 -5.35 9.22
N ARG A 16 -10.12 -5.48 10.34
CA ARG A 16 -9.74 -4.84 11.59
C ARG A 16 -8.43 -5.52 12.01
N ARG A 17 -7.33 -5.17 11.38
CA ARG A 17 -6.06 -5.23 12.07
C ARG A 17 -6.25 -4.32 13.27
N ASP A 18 -6.05 -4.91 14.44
CA ASP A 18 -6.04 -4.23 15.73
C ASP A 18 -4.93 -3.17 15.71
N ASP A 19 -5.21 -2.04 15.09
CA ASP A 19 -4.32 -0.87 14.97
C ASP A 19 -4.41 -0.06 16.29
N ARG A 20 -4.52 -0.78 17.41
CA ARG A 20 -4.44 -0.22 18.75
C ARG A 20 -2.97 0.03 19.06
N GLY A 21 -2.46 1.14 18.54
CA GLY A 21 -1.19 1.65 19.02
C GLY A 21 -1.22 1.91 20.53
N PRO A 22 -0.07 2.27 21.13
CA PRO A 22 0.01 2.54 22.56
C PRO A 22 -1.05 3.58 22.97
N THR A 23 -1.73 3.30 24.06
CA THR A 23 -2.75 4.15 24.68
C THR A 23 -2.30 4.56 26.05
N GLY A 24 -2.99 5.55 26.68
CA GLY A 24 -2.72 5.91 28.05
C GLY A 24 -2.73 4.72 29.02
N ALA A 25 -3.58 3.72 28.75
CA ALA A 25 -3.64 2.51 29.54
C ALA A 25 -2.34 1.67 29.51
N SER A 26 -1.54 1.79 28.45
CA SER A 26 -0.25 1.06 28.33
C SER A 26 0.81 1.50 29.35
N LEU A 27 0.66 2.69 29.92
CA LEU A 27 1.56 3.22 30.93
C LEU A 27 1.08 3.01 32.38
N LEU A 28 -0.18 2.55 32.57
CA LEU A 28 -0.73 2.30 33.91
C LEU A 28 -0.04 1.16 34.68
N PRO A 29 0.39 0.03 34.05
CA PRO A 29 1.06 -1.03 34.78
C PRO A 29 2.33 -0.58 35.50
N TRP A 30 2.99 0.45 35.01
CA TRP A 30 4.19 1.00 35.66
C TRP A 30 3.91 1.61 37.05
N LEU A 31 2.66 1.97 37.37
CA LEU A 31 2.27 2.38 38.73
C LEU A 31 2.54 1.31 39.78
N LEU A 32 2.71 0.04 39.39
CA LEU A 32 3.13 -1.04 40.29
C LEU A 32 4.51 -0.78 40.92
N MET A 33 5.36 0.05 40.29
CA MET A 33 6.63 0.49 40.91
C MET A 33 6.42 1.30 42.20
N GLY A 34 5.23 1.90 42.37
CA GLY A 34 4.83 2.59 43.61
C GLY A 34 4.43 1.66 44.76
N LEU A 35 4.38 0.34 44.56
CA LEU A 35 3.99 -0.64 45.60
C LEU A 35 5.00 -0.65 46.77
N GLY A 36 6.29 -0.36 46.55
CA GLY A 36 7.28 -0.21 47.61
C GLY A 36 6.93 0.92 48.56
N ALA A 37 6.57 2.10 48.03
CA ALA A 37 6.11 3.21 48.80
C ALA A 37 4.80 2.91 49.58
N LEU A 38 3.88 2.17 48.95
CA LEU A 38 2.64 1.72 49.61
C LEU A 38 2.94 0.74 50.74
N SER A 39 3.83 -0.23 50.53
CA SER A 39 4.26 -1.20 51.54
C SER A 39 4.86 -0.46 52.76
N HIS A 40 5.72 0.52 52.53
CA HIS A 40 6.34 1.35 53.58
C HIS A 40 5.29 2.09 54.44
N LEU A 41 4.14 2.46 53.83
CA LEU A 41 3.01 3.05 54.58
C LEU A 41 2.28 2.02 55.44
N ILE A 42 2.05 0.81 54.91
CA ILE A 42 1.28 -0.24 55.56
C ILE A 42 2.07 -0.86 56.73
N THR A 43 3.40 -1.02 56.57
CA THR A 43 4.27 -1.53 57.63
C THR A 43 4.49 -0.55 58.79
N GLY A 44 4.04 0.70 58.64
CA GLY A 44 4.17 1.74 59.67
C GLY A 44 5.59 2.31 59.79
N GLU A 45 6.47 2.01 58.86
CA GLU A 45 7.84 2.52 58.84
C GLU A 45 7.95 4.00 58.37
N ALA A 46 6.87 4.51 57.75
CA ALA A 46 6.82 5.88 57.28
C ALA A 46 6.72 6.91 58.42
N PRO A 47 7.54 7.97 58.43
CA PRO A 47 7.53 8.98 59.50
C PRO A 47 6.16 9.64 59.73
N ASN A 48 5.41 9.88 58.64
CA ASN A 48 4.06 10.48 58.66
C ASN A 48 3.15 9.77 57.64
N PRO A 49 2.50 8.64 58.01
CA PRO A 49 1.74 7.80 57.06
C PRO A 49 0.58 8.53 56.41
N LEU A 50 -0.06 9.50 57.08
CA LEU A 50 -1.15 10.29 56.49
C LEU A 50 -0.65 11.20 55.36
N ILE A 51 0.46 11.92 55.59
CA ILE A 51 1.05 12.80 54.58
C ILE A 51 1.58 11.97 53.40
N GLY A 52 2.25 10.85 53.68
CA GLY A 52 2.72 9.92 52.65
C GLY A 52 1.57 9.33 51.81
N GLY A 53 0.49 8.90 52.47
CA GLY A 53 -0.68 8.36 51.80
C GLY A 53 -1.39 9.38 50.91
N LEU A 54 -1.62 10.60 51.39
CA LEU A 54 -2.20 11.67 50.57
C LEU A 54 -1.27 12.07 49.42
N GLY A 55 0.05 12.11 49.65
CA GLY A 55 1.03 12.38 48.62
C GLY A 55 1.05 11.31 47.51
N LEU A 56 1.02 10.03 47.89
CA LEU A 56 0.95 8.92 46.93
C LEU A 56 -0.36 8.93 46.12
N LEU A 57 -1.48 9.25 46.79
CA LEU A 57 -2.77 9.41 46.11
C LEU A 57 -2.72 10.57 45.09
N ALA A 58 -2.15 11.72 45.51
CA ALA A 58 -1.98 12.88 44.64
C ALA A 58 -1.07 12.53 43.43
N PHE A 59 0.07 11.87 43.68
CA PHE A 59 0.99 11.40 42.65
C PHE A 59 0.26 10.52 41.64
N ASN A 60 -0.42 9.46 42.08
CA ASN A 60 -1.13 8.52 41.19
C ASN A 60 -2.24 9.22 40.37
N SER A 61 -2.99 10.13 41.02
CA SER A 61 -4.06 10.88 40.35
C SER A 61 -3.49 11.82 39.26
N LEU A 62 -2.41 12.53 39.55
CA LEU A 62 -1.73 13.39 38.58
C LEU A 62 -1.10 12.60 37.46
N TYR A 63 -0.43 11.46 37.76
CA TYR A 63 0.18 10.60 36.78
C TYR A 63 -0.88 10.06 35.79
N ILE A 64 -1.98 9.50 36.29
CA ILE A 64 -3.08 8.99 35.46
C ILE A 64 -3.64 10.12 34.58
N ALA A 65 -3.92 11.29 35.15
CA ALA A 65 -4.42 12.43 34.42
C ALA A 65 -3.47 12.86 33.27
N ILE A 66 -2.16 12.93 33.55
CA ILE A 66 -1.15 13.30 32.54
C ILE A 66 -1.05 12.25 31.46
N VAL A 67 -0.96 10.97 31.82
CA VAL A 67 -0.82 9.86 30.89
C VAL A 67 -1.98 9.83 29.89
N PHE A 68 -3.24 9.94 30.35
CA PHE A 68 -4.37 9.99 29.41
C PHE A 68 -4.38 11.26 28.55
N ARG A 69 -3.95 12.41 29.06
CA ARG A 69 -3.85 13.66 28.29
C ARG A 69 -2.72 13.59 27.25
N ALA A 70 -1.65 12.86 27.52
CA ALA A 70 -0.48 12.74 26.64
C ALA A 70 -0.82 12.05 25.30
N PHE A 71 -1.89 11.24 25.21
CA PHE A 71 -2.32 10.55 23.99
C PHE A 71 -3.33 11.35 23.17
N ASP A 72 -3.84 12.47 23.66
CA ASP A 72 -4.64 13.42 22.91
C ASP A 72 -3.76 14.65 22.58
N ARG A 73 -3.45 14.88 21.30
CA ARG A 73 -2.56 15.96 20.86
C ARG A 73 -2.99 17.34 21.39
N ARG A 74 -4.29 17.65 21.31
CA ARG A 74 -4.82 18.94 21.78
C ARG A 74 -4.64 19.11 23.30
N ARG A 75 -4.90 18.05 24.06
CA ARG A 75 -4.76 18.08 25.52
C ARG A 75 -3.30 18.07 25.94
N ARG A 76 -2.42 17.35 25.23
CA ARG A 76 -0.98 17.28 25.48
C ARG A 76 -0.32 18.66 25.36
N GLU A 77 -0.67 19.42 24.32
CA GLU A 77 -0.10 20.74 24.06
C GLU A 77 -0.73 21.85 24.92
N ALA A 78 -1.82 21.58 25.64
CA ALA A 78 -2.53 22.53 26.46
C ALA A 78 -1.69 22.97 27.70
N PRO A 79 -1.70 24.27 28.11
CA PRO A 79 -0.99 24.76 29.27
C PRO A 79 -1.29 23.98 30.55
N ALA A 80 -2.54 23.51 30.69
CA ALA A 80 -2.94 22.71 31.85
C ALA A 80 -2.12 21.41 32.01
N THR A 81 -1.66 20.79 30.91
CA THR A 81 -0.84 19.58 30.99
C THR A 81 0.55 19.88 31.52
N TRP A 82 1.12 21.03 31.18
CA TRP A 82 2.39 21.50 31.73
C TRP A 82 2.30 21.84 33.23
N VAL A 83 1.17 22.44 33.64
CA VAL A 83 0.91 22.69 35.09
C VAL A 83 0.80 21.37 35.85
N LEU A 84 0.06 20.40 35.32
CA LEU A 84 -0.07 19.08 35.93
C LEU A 84 1.29 18.36 36.01
N LEU A 85 2.13 18.48 34.98
CA LEU A 85 3.46 17.87 34.94
C LEU A 85 4.38 18.53 35.99
N ALA A 86 4.33 19.85 36.11
CA ALA A 86 5.07 20.57 37.15
C ALA A 86 4.59 20.16 38.56
N ALA A 87 3.26 20.04 38.76
CA ALA A 87 2.70 19.58 40.03
C ALA A 87 3.14 18.15 40.36
N LEU A 88 3.11 17.24 39.36
CA LEU A 88 3.61 15.87 39.53
C LEU A 88 5.09 15.86 39.93
N GLY A 89 5.92 16.70 39.29
CA GLY A 89 7.32 16.89 39.65
C GLY A 89 7.46 17.34 41.11
N ALA A 90 6.75 18.40 41.51
CA ALA A 90 6.80 18.94 42.88
C ALA A 90 6.41 17.86 43.91
N VAL A 91 5.34 17.11 43.70
CA VAL A 91 4.92 16.00 44.56
C VAL A 91 5.98 14.91 44.62
N THR A 92 6.56 14.53 43.46
CA THR A 92 7.64 13.53 43.40
C THR A 92 8.84 13.93 44.24
N PHE A 93 9.33 15.16 44.07
CA PHE A 93 10.48 15.68 44.84
C PHE A 93 10.16 15.79 46.32
N ALA A 94 8.98 16.28 46.68
CA ALA A 94 8.57 16.39 48.08
C ALA A 94 8.53 15.02 48.77
N LEU A 95 7.97 14.03 48.13
CA LEU A 95 7.90 12.66 48.67
C LEU A 95 9.27 11.98 48.71
N ALA A 96 10.07 12.10 47.67
CA ALA A 96 11.42 11.54 47.61
C ALA A 96 12.34 12.17 48.68
N ILE A 97 12.28 13.46 48.87
CA ILE A 97 13.05 14.19 49.90
C ILE A 97 12.53 13.84 51.31
N GLY A 98 11.21 13.74 51.51
CA GLY A 98 10.62 13.47 52.81
C GLY A 98 10.84 12.04 53.31
N TYR A 99 10.75 11.07 52.42
CA TYR A 99 10.71 9.65 52.78
C TYR A 99 11.95 8.85 52.34
N GLY A 100 12.60 9.21 51.18
CA GLY A 100 13.77 8.48 50.65
C GLY A 100 13.48 7.05 50.22
N ARG A 101 14.54 6.21 50.13
CA ARG A 101 14.45 4.74 49.86
C ARG A 101 13.42 4.36 48.76
N GLU A 102 12.38 3.60 49.11
CA GLU A 102 11.35 3.11 48.19
C GLU A 102 10.61 4.21 47.42
N TRP A 103 10.57 5.43 47.93
CA TRP A 103 9.92 6.57 47.30
C TRP A 103 10.74 7.18 46.17
N LEU A 104 12.03 6.85 46.07
CA LEU A 104 12.89 7.25 44.96
C LEU A 104 12.45 6.63 43.63
N LEU A 105 11.72 5.50 43.67
CA LEU A 105 11.14 4.86 42.50
C LEU A 105 10.03 5.67 41.81
N LEU A 106 9.57 6.76 42.44
CA LEU A 106 8.67 7.72 41.80
C LEU A 106 9.36 8.54 40.70
N PHE A 107 10.72 8.68 40.72
CA PHE A 107 11.46 9.36 39.65
C PHE A 107 11.37 8.69 38.29
N PRO A 108 11.57 7.37 38.11
CA PRO A 108 11.30 6.69 36.84
C PRO A 108 9.86 6.87 36.33
N LEU A 109 8.87 6.89 37.24
CA LEU A 109 7.47 7.15 36.87
C LEU A 109 7.27 8.61 36.39
N LEU A 110 7.89 9.57 37.05
CA LEU A 110 7.92 10.95 36.57
C LEU A 110 8.61 11.02 35.19
N GLY A 111 9.69 10.26 35.01
CA GLY A 111 10.37 10.12 33.71
C GLY A 111 9.45 9.61 32.59
N LEU A 112 8.63 8.60 32.86
CA LEU A 112 7.62 8.11 31.91
C LEU A 112 6.61 9.20 31.54
N ALA A 113 6.12 9.96 32.54
CA ALA A 113 5.18 11.05 32.31
C ALA A 113 5.81 12.19 31.47
N VAL A 114 7.05 12.56 31.75
CA VAL A 114 7.81 13.56 30.98
C VAL A 114 8.00 13.06 29.55
N GLY A 115 8.47 11.83 29.34
CA GLY A 115 8.65 11.25 28.02
C GLY A 115 7.35 11.13 27.23
N ALA A 116 6.22 10.89 27.90
CA ALA A 116 4.91 10.84 27.26
C ALA A 116 4.42 12.21 26.77
N VAL A 117 4.71 13.27 27.50
CA VAL A 117 4.31 14.66 27.16
C VAL A 117 5.31 15.28 26.18
N VAL A 118 6.62 15.14 26.43
CA VAL A 118 7.70 15.80 25.68
C VAL A 118 8.34 14.76 24.72
N ARG A 119 7.67 14.47 23.61
CA ARG A 119 8.10 13.39 22.69
C ARG A 119 9.24 13.79 21.77
N ARG A 120 9.35 15.06 21.40
CA ARG A 120 10.27 15.54 20.34
C ARG A 120 10.75 16.97 20.61
N GLY A 121 11.85 17.31 19.93
CA GLY A 121 12.35 18.67 19.83
C GLY A 121 13.35 19.04 20.91
N ARG A 122 13.73 20.31 20.91
CA ARG A 122 14.75 20.89 21.82
C ARG A 122 14.33 20.90 23.30
N LEU A 123 13.03 20.76 23.57
CA LEU A 123 12.52 20.74 24.96
C LEU A 123 12.81 19.40 25.65
N LEU A 124 12.93 18.29 24.93
CA LEU A 124 13.18 16.98 25.54
C LEU A 124 14.49 16.97 26.33
N PRO A 125 15.67 17.29 25.76
CA PRO A 125 16.91 17.32 26.52
C PRO A 125 16.91 18.43 27.58
N LEU A 126 16.29 19.60 27.33
CA LEU A 126 16.18 20.71 28.25
C LEU A 126 15.44 20.35 29.56
N ILE A 127 14.50 19.41 29.50
CA ILE A 127 13.72 18.96 30.66
C ILE A 127 14.31 17.66 31.22
N ALA A 128 14.72 16.72 30.35
CA ALA A 128 15.22 15.41 30.76
C ALA A 128 16.54 15.51 31.56
N PHE A 129 17.51 16.28 31.07
CA PHE A 129 18.81 16.38 31.75
C PHE A 129 18.72 17.03 33.16
N PRO A 130 18.05 18.16 33.36
CA PRO A 130 17.85 18.70 34.68
C PRO A 130 17.06 17.78 35.61
N LEU A 131 16.03 17.09 35.08
CA LEU A 131 15.27 16.13 35.86
C LEU A 131 16.14 14.97 36.33
N VAL A 132 16.93 14.37 35.47
CA VAL A 132 17.81 13.24 35.78
C VAL A 132 18.92 13.71 36.77
N ALA A 133 19.50 14.87 36.53
CA ALA A 133 20.50 15.46 37.44
C ALA A 133 19.92 15.74 38.83
N ALA A 134 18.73 16.32 38.91
CA ALA A 134 18.07 16.60 40.17
C ALA A 134 17.63 15.31 40.89
N ALA A 135 17.11 14.32 40.17
CA ALA A 135 16.83 13.00 40.71
C ALA A 135 18.12 12.36 41.28
N GLY A 136 19.24 12.46 40.53
CA GLY A 136 20.54 11.96 40.96
C GLY A 136 21.03 12.66 42.24
N ALA A 137 20.89 13.99 42.35
CA ALA A 137 21.29 14.72 43.53
C ALA A 137 20.48 14.30 44.79
N VAL A 138 19.15 14.12 44.64
CA VAL A 138 18.28 13.66 45.71
C VAL A 138 18.60 12.23 46.13
N THR A 139 18.85 11.35 45.19
CA THR A 139 19.16 9.94 45.47
C THR A 139 20.52 9.80 46.15
N LEU A 140 21.55 10.48 45.69
CA LEU A 140 22.87 10.50 46.35
C LEU A 140 22.80 11.00 47.76
N TRP A 141 21.95 11.98 48.02
CA TRP A 141 21.76 12.54 49.37
C TRP A 141 21.03 11.59 50.34
N LYS A 142 20.17 10.69 49.77
CA LYS A 142 19.28 9.83 50.58
C LYS A 142 19.70 8.35 50.65
N ASP A 143 20.43 7.82 49.67
CA ASP A 143 20.63 6.38 49.49
C ASP A 143 21.98 5.97 48.88
N ASP A 144 23.04 6.72 49.11
CA ASP A 144 24.40 6.39 48.65
C ASP A 144 24.46 5.75 47.24
N TRP A 145 25.12 4.56 47.14
CA TRP A 145 25.35 3.87 45.87
C TRP A 145 24.12 3.18 45.22
N GLY A 146 23.01 2.96 45.93
CA GLY A 146 21.73 2.48 45.40
C GLY A 146 21.12 3.45 44.38
N SER A 147 21.56 4.70 44.41
CA SER A 147 21.08 5.79 43.59
C SER A 147 21.27 5.58 42.06
N ILE A 148 22.31 4.85 41.62
CA ILE A 148 22.63 4.66 40.19
C ILE A 148 21.45 4.03 39.43
N GLY A 149 20.78 3.04 40.03
CA GLY A 149 19.64 2.36 39.41
C GLY A 149 18.47 3.32 39.18
N VAL A 150 18.20 4.22 40.11
CA VAL A 150 17.12 5.23 40.00
C VAL A 150 17.43 6.28 38.94
N VAL A 151 18.66 6.78 38.90
CA VAL A 151 19.12 7.74 37.88
C VAL A 151 19.02 7.13 36.48
N TYR A 152 19.57 5.93 36.32
CA TYR A 152 19.52 5.19 35.07
C TYR A 152 18.06 4.88 34.65
N GLY A 153 17.26 4.38 35.60
CA GLY A 153 15.83 4.09 35.37
C GLY A 153 15.04 5.33 34.96
N THR A 154 15.31 6.49 35.59
CA THR A 154 14.67 7.77 35.22
C THR A 154 15.06 8.18 33.81
N PHE A 155 16.36 8.15 33.49
CA PHE A 155 16.87 8.49 32.16
C PHE A 155 16.26 7.62 31.09
N ILE A 156 16.32 6.28 31.27
CA ILE A 156 15.76 5.32 30.32
C ILE A 156 14.25 5.49 30.18
N SER A 157 13.53 5.75 31.28
CA SER A 157 12.08 5.97 31.24
C SER A 157 11.71 7.16 30.37
N VAL A 158 12.41 8.28 30.50
CA VAL A 158 12.19 9.45 29.63
C VAL A 158 12.51 9.11 28.19
N LEU A 159 13.72 8.58 27.94
CA LEU A 159 14.24 8.35 26.60
C LEU A 159 13.39 7.35 25.81
N VAL A 160 13.15 6.17 26.40
CA VAL A 160 12.41 5.08 25.75
C VAL A 160 10.97 5.51 25.49
N THR A 161 10.31 6.11 26.50
CA THR A 161 8.92 6.54 26.32
C THR A 161 8.79 7.62 25.25
N ALA A 162 9.64 8.63 25.28
CA ALA A 162 9.63 9.70 24.29
C ALA A 162 9.89 9.15 22.88
N THR A 163 10.90 8.28 22.74
CA THR A 163 11.29 7.70 21.43
C THR A 163 10.22 6.77 20.86
N LEU A 164 9.67 5.86 21.66
CA LEU A 164 8.65 4.92 21.21
C LEU A 164 7.36 5.67 20.79
N LEU A 165 6.92 6.63 21.57
CA LEU A 165 5.71 7.38 21.25
C LEU A 165 5.93 8.34 20.07
N ALA A 166 7.13 8.91 19.92
CA ALA A 166 7.49 9.71 18.75
C ALA A 166 7.56 8.86 17.48
N LEU A 167 8.10 7.64 17.56
CA LEU A 167 8.16 6.71 16.44
C LEU A 167 6.77 6.27 16.00
N ASP A 168 5.90 5.90 16.95
CA ASP A 168 4.51 5.54 16.66
C ASP A 168 3.75 6.68 15.95
N GLU A 169 3.92 7.92 16.42
CA GLU A 169 3.32 9.11 15.79
C GLU A 169 3.83 9.31 14.36
N THR A 170 5.15 9.12 14.12
CA THR A 170 5.74 9.23 12.76
C THR A 170 5.25 8.15 11.82
N VAL A 171 5.16 6.91 12.30
CA VAL A 171 4.68 5.78 11.50
C VAL A 171 3.21 5.99 11.10
N ARG A 172 2.39 6.51 12.00
CA ARG A 172 0.97 6.84 11.69
C ARG A 172 0.87 7.95 10.66
N GLU A 173 1.65 9.02 10.81
CA GLU A 173 1.69 10.15 9.87
C GLU A 173 2.15 9.68 8.48
N LEU A 174 3.19 8.83 8.42
CA LEU A 174 3.67 8.26 7.16
C LEU A 174 2.62 7.38 6.49
N ARG A 175 1.90 6.56 7.26
CA ARG A 175 0.81 5.72 6.72
C ARG A 175 -0.32 6.55 6.13
N SER A 176 -0.78 7.58 6.88
CA SER A 176 -1.85 8.46 6.41
C SER A 176 -1.46 9.21 5.13
N THR A 177 -0.22 9.70 5.05
CA THR A 177 0.30 10.38 3.85
C THR A 177 0.39 9.43 2.66
N ARG A 178 0.84 8.19 2.87
CA ARG A 178 0.87 7.17 1.80
C ARG A 178 -0.52 6.83 1.28
N GLU A 179 -1.52 6.71 2.16
CA GLU A 179 -2.90 6.47 1.76
C GLU A 179 -3.47 7.63 0.96
N GLU A 180 -3.17 8.87 1.35
CA GLU A 180 -3.59 10.08 0.63
C GLU A 180 -2.93 10.16 -0.75
N LEU A 181 -1.62 9.90 -0.84
CA LEU A 181 -0.91 9.84 -2.11
C LEU A 181 -1.46 8.75 -3.04
N ALA A 182 -1.77 7.56 -2.51
CA ALA A 182 -2.36 6.49 -3.29
C ALA A 182 -3.74 6.88 -3.84
N ARG A 183 -4.59 7.52 -3.03
CA ARG A 183 -5.90 8.03 -3.48
C ARG A 183 -5.74 9.09 -4.57
N THR A 184 -4.84 10.05 -4.36
CA THR A 184 -4.57 11.11 -5.34
C THR A 184 -4.02 10.55 -6.66
N ALA A 185 -3.17 9.52 -6.60
CA ALA A 185 -2.66 8.84 -7.79
C ALA A 185 -3.80 8.17 -8.58
N VAL A 186 -4.72 7.47 -7.90
CA VAL A 186 -5.89 6.86 -8.55
C VAL A 186 -6.80 7.92 -9.18
N GLU A 187 -7.05 9.04 -8.49
CA GLU A 187 -7.87 10.13 -9.06
C GLU A 187 -7.22 10.76 -10.28
N LYS A 188 -5.91 11.03 -10.24
CA LYS A 188 -5.16 11.56 -11.39
C LYS A 188 -5.22 10.62 -12.57
N GLU A 189 -5.06 9.32 -12.34
CA GLU A 189 -5.13 8.31 -13.38
C GLU A 189 -6.52 8.23 -13.99
N ARG A 190 -7.58 8.29 -13.17
CA ARG A 190 -8.97 8.35 -13.65
C ARG A 190 -9.24 9.57 -14.51
N LEU A 191 -8.72 10.74 -14.12
CA LEU A 191 -8.87 11.96 -14.90
C LEU A 191 -8.08 11.90 -16.21
N ARG A 192 -6.87 11.31 -16.21
CA ARG A 192 -6.08 11.07 -17.42
C ARG A 192 -6.85 10.17 -18.38
N PHE A 193 -7.31 9.03 -17.90
CA PHE A 193 -8.10 8.08 -18.68
C PHE A 193 -9.38 8.70 -19.27
N SER A 194 -10.10 9.49 -18.48
CA SER A 194 -11.30 10.19 -18.97
C SER A 194 -10.97 11.17 -20.10
N ARG A 195 -9.81 11.83 -20.05
CA ARG A 195 -9.36 12.76 -21.08
C ARG A 195 -8.97 12.01 -22.34
N ASP A 196 -8.16 10.94 -22.21
CA ASP A 196 -7.72 10.10 -23.31
C ASP A 196 -8.92 9.48 -24.06
N LEU A 197 -9.94 9.02 -23.34
CA LEU A 197 -11.20 8.55 -23.95
C LEU A 197 -11.96 9.68 -24.64
N HIS A 198 -12.02 10.86 -24.05
CA HIS A 198 -12.72 12.01 -24.66
C HIS A 198 -12.05 12.45 -25.96
N ASP A 199 -10.72 12.47 -25.98
CA ASP A 199 -9.94 12.85 -27.16
C ASP A 199 -10.11 11.81 -28.30
N LEU A 200 -10.06 10.51 -27.97
CA LEU A 200 -10.29 9.42 -28.91
C LEU A 200 -11.71 9.48 -29.52
N LEU A 201 -12.72 9.61 -28.66
CA LEU A 201 -14.13 9.71 -29.06
C LEU A 201 -14.39 10.97 -29.89
N GLY A 202 -13.86 12.12 -29.46
CA GLY A 202 -14.04 13.40 -30.11
C GLY A 202 -13.44 13.40 -31.53
N HIS A 203 -12.25 12.83 -31.69
CA HIS A 203 -11.60 12.68 -33.01
C HIS A 203 -12.43 11.79 -33.94
N THR A 204 -12.80 10.59 -33.46
CA THR A 204 -13.57 9.61 -34.27
C THR A 204 -14.94 10.17 -34.70
N LEU A 205 -15.67 10.78 -33.77
CA LEU A 205 -16.96 11.38 -34.07
C LEU A 205 -16.85 12.51 -35.09
N SER A 206 -15.80 13.33 -35.01
CA SER A 206 -15.56 14.39 -36.00
C SER A 206 -15.33 13.83 -37.39
N VAL A 207 -14.53 12.75 -37.53
CA VAL A 207 -14.30 12.08 -38.82
C VAL A 207 -15.60 11.50 -39.37
N ILE A 208 -16.43 10.84 -38.54
CA ILE A 208 -17.73 10.29 -38.94
C ILE A 208 -18.67 11.40 -39.44
N VAL A 209 -18.75 12.52 -38.76
CA VAL A 209 -19.58 13.66 -39.17
C VAL A 209 -19.16 14.20 -40.53
N VAL A 210 -17.84 14.44 -40.74
CA VAL A 210 -17.31 14.94 -42.01
C VAL A 210 -17.59 13.95 -43.16
N LYS A 211 -17.36 12.66 -42.98
CA LYS A 211 -17.62 11.64 -43.95
C LYS A 211 -19.12 11.46 -44.25
N SER A 212 -19.99 11.60 -43.24
CA SER A 212 -21.44 11.57 -43.42
C SER A 212 -21.93 12.76 -44.23
N GLU A 213 -21.39 13.95 -44.03
CA GLU A 213 -21.68 15.13 -44.84
C GLU A 213 -21.21 14.96 -46.28
N ALA A 214 -20.02 14.38 -46.49
CA ALA A 214 -19.50 14.06 -47.83
C ALA A 214 -20.40 13.05 -48.55
N ALA A 215 -20.80 11.95 -47.90
CA ALA A 215 -21.70 10.95 -48.46
C ALA A 215 -23.03 11.59 -48.88
N ARG A 216 -23.63 12.44 -48.03
CA ARG A 216 -24.88 13.15 -48.34
C ARG A 216 -24.77 14.07 -49.55
N ARG A 217 -23.64 14.75 -49.75
CA ARG A 217 -23.42 15.64 -50.91
C ARG A 217 -23.16 14.85 -52.20
N LEU A 218 -22.52 13.69 -52.11
CA LEU A 218 -22.21 12.84 -53.26
C LEU A 218 -23.43 12.01 -53.74
N ALA A 219 -24.32 11.58 -52.87
CA ALA A 219 -25.43 10.71 -53.16
C ALA A 219 -26.31 11.13 -54.40
N PRO A 220 -26.59 12.44 -54.62
CA PRO A 220 -27.36 12.85 -55.81
C PRO A 220 -26.56 12.86 -57.10
N ARG A 221 -25.23 12.75 -57.07
CA ARG A 221 -24.34 12.92 -58.23
C ARG A 221 -23.52 11.68 -58.56
N ASP A 222 -23.11 10.96 -57.56
CA ASP A 222 -22.29 9.76 -57.65
C ASP A 222 -22.60 8.84 -56.48
N LEU A 223 -23.46 7.84 -56.73
CA LEU A 223 -23.94 6.92 -55.70
C LEU A 223 -22.82 5.97 -55.23
N ASP A 224 -21.92 5.56 -56.14
CA ASP A 224 -20.82 4.65 -55.78
C ASP A 224 -19.81 5.35 -54.83
N ALA A 225 -19.48 6.59 -55.15
CA ALA A 225 -18.63 7.41 -54.27
C ALA A 225 -19.32 7.67 -52.91
N ALA A 226 -20.63 7.87 -52.86
CA ALA A 226 -21.37 8.02 -51.63
C ALA A 226 -21.35 6.72 -50.77
N LEU A 227 -21.55 5.58 -51.41
CA LEU A 227 -21.47 4.27 -50.73
C LEU A 227 -20.05 3.99 -50.19
N ALA A 228 -19.02 4.39 -50.92
CA ALA A 228 -17.63 4.30 -50.42
C ALA A 228 -17.43 5.09 -49.12
N GLN A 229 -17.99 6.32 -49.00
CA GLN A 229 -17.92 7.09 -47.75
C GLN A 229 -18.68 6.41 -46.60
N VAL A 230 -19.79 5.73 -46.90
CA VAL A 230 -20.53 4.97 -45.87
C VAL A 230 -19.73 3.74 -45.40
N ALA A 231 -19.06 3.01 -46.29
CA ALA A 231 -18.17 1.92 -45.93
C ALA A 231 -16.98 2.39 -45.05
N ASP A 232 -16.42 3.56 -45.37
CA ASP A 232 -15.38 4.19 -44.56
C ASP A 232 -15.89 4.55 -43.16
N ILE A 233 -17.11 5.09 -43.03
CA ILE A 233 -17.72 5.40 -41.74
C ILE A 233 -17.86 4.14 -40.88
N GLU A 234 -18.32 3.04 -41.52
CA GLU A 234 -18.46 1.75 -40.84
C GLU A 234 -17.10 1.23 -40.35
N SER A 235 -16.07 1.33 -41.19
CA SER A 235 -14.70 0.92 -40.83
C SER A 235 -14.14 1.74 -39.66
N VAL A 236 -14.23 3.08 -39.70
CA VAL A 236 -13.80 3.99 -38.62
C VAL A 236 -14.55 3.72 -37.34
N GLY A 237 -15.87 3.49 -37.41
CA GLY A 237 -16.68 3.15 -36.23
C GLY A 237 -16.29 1.82 -35.60
N ARG A 238 -16.04 0.79 -36.38
CA ARG A 238 -15.57 -0.54 -35.90
C ARG A 238 -14.19 -0.44 -35.26
N GLN A 239 -13.29 0.33 -35.88
CA GLN A 239 -11.95 0.57 -35.31
C GLN A 239 -12.02 1.28 -33.97
N ALA A 240 -12.78 2.37 -33.86
CA ALA A 240 -12.94 3.11 -32.61
C ALA A 240 -13.56 2.26 -31.49
N LEU A 241 -14.57 1.43 -31.81
CA LEU A 241 -15.14 0.49 -30.84
C LEU A 241 -14.12 -0.52 -30.34
N THR A 242 -13.19 -0.95 -31.19
CA THR A 242 -12.10 -1.85 -30.80
C THR A 242 -11.11 -1.13 -29.89
N GLU A 243 -10.68 0.08 -30.25
CA GLU A 243 -9.75 0.91 -29.47
C GLU A 243 -10.32 1.26 -28.08
N ILE A 244 -11.61 1.61 -28.00
CA ILE A 244 -12.28 1.89 -26.72
C ILE A 244 -12.35 0.62 -25.86
N ARG A 245 -12.71 -0.54 -26.46
CA ARG A 245 -12.74 -1.81 -25.74
C ARG A 245 -11.34 -2.15 -25.22
N GLU A 246 -10.33 -1.94 -26.03
CA GLU A 246 -8.94 -2.16 -25.63
C GLU A 246 -8.53 -1.23 -24.50
N ALA A 247 -8.83 0.07 -24.57
CA ALA A 247 -8.56 1.03 -23.52
C ALA A 247 -9.30 0.71 -22.21
N VAL A 248 -10.58 0.31 -22.29
CA VAL A 248 -11.38 -0.05 -21.11
C VAL A 248 -10.95 -1.42 -20.54
N THR A 249 -10.57 -2.37 -21.38
CA THR A 249 -10.17 -3.70 -20.96
C THR A 249 -8.75 -3.69 -20.41
N GLY A 250 -7.84 -2.95 -21.01
CA GLY A 250 -6.47 -2.75 -20.50
C GLY A 250 -6.42 -2.14 -19.08
N TYR A 251 -7.44 -1.36 -18.70
CA TYR A 251 -7.55 -0.78 -17.36
C TYR A 251 -8.16 -1.75 -16.29
N ARG A 252 -8.80 -2.84 -16.74
CA ARG A 252 -9.46 -3.84 -15.88
C ARG A 252 -8.67 -5.13 -15.71
N GLU A 253 -7.58 -5.31 -16.45
CA GLU A 253 -6.96 -6.61 -16.57
C GLU A 253 -6.09 -6.97 -15.37
N GLY A 254 -6.48 -8.12 -14.80
CA GLY A 254 -5.73 -8.84 -13.79
C GLY A 254 -4.35 -9.26 -14.32
N SER A 255 -3.47 -9.66 -13.40
CA SER A 255 -2.12 -10.16 -13.71
C SER A 255 -2.12 -11.23 -14.80
N LEU A 256 -0.99 -11.44 -15.46
CA LEU A 256 -0.77 -12.53 -16.41
C LEU A 256 -1.22 -13.90 -15.84
N ALA A 257 -1.10 -14.10 -14.54
CA ALA A 257 -1.60 -15.28 -13.84
C ALA A 257 -3.12 -15.46 -14.01
N THR A 258 -3.89 -14.38 -13.84
CA THR A 258 -5.35 -14.39 -14.01
C THR A 258 -5.74 -14.72 -15.46
N GLU A 259 -4.98 -14.21 -16.44
CA GLU A 259 -5.26 -14.47 -17.85
C GLU A 259 -4.90 -15.91 -18.24
N LEU A 260 -3.84 -16.48 -17.69
CA LEU A 260 -3.50 -17.89 -17.86
C LEU A 260 -4.59 -18.82 -17.30
N ASP A 261 -5.19 -18.47 -16.15
CA ASP A 261 -6.30 -19.22 -15.58
C ASP A 261 -7.56 -19.13 -16.46
N ARG A 262 -7.88 -17.95 -16.98
CA ARG A 262 -8.99 -17.76 -17.93
C ARG A 262 -8.78 -18.55 -19.22
N ALA A 263 -7.56 -18.53 -19.76
CA ALA A 263 -7.20 -19.30 -20.96
C ALA A 263 -7.37 -20.81 -20.71
N ARG A 264 -6.95 -21.30 -19.53
CA ARG A 264 -7.13 -22.70 -19.13
C ARG A 264 -8.60 -23.08 -19.10
N ASP A 265 -9.44 -22.26 -18.46
CA ASP A 265 -10.88 -22.51 -18.34
C ASP A 265 -11.57 -22.49 -19.71
N ALA A 266 -11.21 -21.54 -20.59
CA ALA A 266 -11.77 -21.41 -21.93
C ALA A 266 -11.40 -22.61 -22.81
N LEU A 267 -10.13 -23.03 -22.80
CA LEU A 267 -9.65 -24.22 -23.53
C LEU A 267 -10.34 -25.50 -23.04
N SER A 268 -10.40 -25.70 -21.72
CA SER A 268 -11.08 -26.86 -21.12
C SER A 268 -12.56 -26.91 -21.47
N SER A 269 -13.26 -25.76 -21.43
CA SER A 269 -14.67 -25.66 -21.81
C SER A 269 -14.92 -25.97 -23.27
N ALA A 270 -13.92 -25.77 -24.13
CA ALA A 270 -13.96 -26.12 -25.54
C ALA A 270 -13.53 -27.57 -25.85
N GLY A 271 -13.20 -28.38 -24.83
CA GLY A 271 -12.73 -29.75 -24.97
C GLY A 271 -11.27 -29.88 -25.38
N ILE A 272 -10.47 -28.81 -25.23
CA ILE A 272 -9.04 -28.78 -25.54
C ILE A 272 -8.28 -28.95 -24.23
N GLU A 273 -7.35 -29.91 -24.14
CA GLU A 273 -6.49 -30.11 -22.96
C GLU A 273 -5.48 -28.95 -22.80
N PRO A 274 -5.57 -28.10 -21.78
CA PRO A 274 -4.60 -27.02 -21.56
C PRO A 274 -3.40 -27.51 -20.77
N VAL A 275 -2.19 -27.24 -21.24
CA VAL A 275 -0.94 -27.47 -20.50
C VAL A 275 -0.26 -26.14 -20.30
N VAL A 276 -0.27 -25.63 -19.07
CA VAL A 276 0.34 -24.34 -18.73
C VAL A 276 1.60 -24.57 -17.90
N ARG A 277 2.73 -24.08 -18.39
CA ARG A 277 4.02 -24.07 -17.70
C ARG A 277 4.46 -22.64 -17.50
N ARG A 278 4.96 -22.33 -16.31
CA ARG A 278 5.49 -21.00 -15.98
C ARG A 278 6.82 -21.12 -15.25
N SER A 279 7.85 -20.47 -15.80
CA SER A 279 9.14 -20.33 -15.18
C SER A 279 9.76 -18.97 -15.53
N GLY A 280 10.45 -18.33 -14.59
CA GLY A 280 11.12 -17.06 -14.85
C GLY A 280 10.95 -16.01 -13.73
N PRO A 281 11.56 -14.83 -13.90
CA PRO A 281 11.51 -13.76 -12.93
C PRO A 281 10.11 -13.11 -12.86
N LEU A 282 9.94 -12.22 -11.86
CA LEU A 282 8.80 -11.31 -11.80
C LEU A 282 8.90 -10.33 -12.97
N LEU A 283 7.81 -10.13 -13.68
CA LEU A 283 7.73 -9.27 -14.84
C LEU A 283 7.20 -7.89 -14.44
N GLU A 284 7.62 -6.86 -15.17
CA GLU A 284 7.02 -5.54 -15.05
C GLU A 284 5.57 -5.50 -15.54
N PRO A 285 4.73 -4.63 -14.98
CA PRO A 285 3.30 -4.55 -15.32
C PRO A 285 3.03 -4.41 -16.82
N GLN A 286 3.87 -3.66 -17.54
CA GLN A 286 3.72 -3.45 -18.97
C GLN A 286 4.01 -4.72 -19.79
N THR A 287 5.06 -5.45 -19.42
CA THR A 287 5.42 -6.74 -20.02
C THR A 287 4.36 -7.80 -19.71
N GLU A 288 3.85 -7.86 -18.47
CA GLU A 288 2.74 -8.75 -18.10
C GLU A 288 1.48 -8.47 -18.93
N ALA A 289 1.13 -7.20 -19.12
CA ALA A 289 -0.03 -6.82 -19.92
C ALA A 289 0.11 -7.26 -21.37
N LEU A 290 1.25 -7.05 -22.02
CA LEU A 290 1.50 -7.47 -23.40
C LEU A 290 1.42 -9.00 -23.56
N LEU A 291 2.03 -9.75 -22.66
CA LEU A 291 1.97 -11.22 -22.66
C LEU A 291 0.55 -11.73 -22.40
N SER A 292 -0.22 -11.07 -21.55
CA SER A 292 -1.63 -11.40 -21.31
C SER A 292 -2.47 -11.30 -22.59
N TRP A 293 -2.22 -10.27 -23.41
CA TRP A 293 -2.88 -10.12 -24.70
C TRP A 293 -2.51 -11.23 -25.67
N VAL A 294 -1.24 -11.64 -25.71
CA VAL A 294 -0.80 -12.76 -26.56
C VAL A 294 -1.47 -14.06 -26.11
N VAL A 295 -1.55 -14.34 -24.80
CA VAL A 295 -2.25 -15.52 -24.26
C VAL A 295 -3.71 -15.51 -24.67
N ARG A 296 -4.41 -14.41 -24.48
CA ARG A 296 -5.84 -14.26 -24.80
C ARG A 296 -6.12 -14.50 -26.26
N GLU A 297 -5.42 -13.81 -27.14
CA GLU A 297 -5.62 -13.94 -28.59
C GLU A 297 -5.31 -15.36 -29.07
N SER A 298 -4.18 -15.92 -28.57
CA SER A 298 -3.79 -17.29 -28.97
C SER A 298 -4.77 -18.34 -28.47
N ALA A 299 -5.25 -18.26 -27.23
CA ALA A 299 -6.25 -19.16 -26.67
C ALA A 299 -7.59 -19.03 -27.42
N THR A 300 -8.01 -17.79 -27.74
CA THR A 300 -9.21 -17.53 -28.52
C THR A 300 -9.10 -18.14 -29.92
N ASN A 301 -7.95 -18.01 -30.59
CA ASN A 301 -7.70 -18.57 -31.89
C ASN A 301 -7.69 -20.11 -31.87
N ALA A 302 -7.10 -20.71 -30.82
CA ALA A 302 -7.12 -22.13 -30.60
C ALA A 302 -8.57 -22.65 -30.47
N VAL A 303 -9.39 -22.02 -29.63
CA VAL A 303 -10.81 -22.40 -29.44
C VAL A 303 -11.63 -22.24 -30.73
N ARG A 304 -11.43 -21.15 -31.47
CA ARG A 304 -12.28 -20.82 -32.63
C ARG A 304 -11.86 -21.50 -33.94
N HIS A 305 -10.55 -21.75 -34.11
CA HIS A 305 -10.02 -22.04 -35.44
C HIS A 305 -9.16 -23.29 -35.55
N SER A 306 -8.63 -23.83 -34.44
CA SER A 306 -7.62 -24.88 -34.52
C SER A 306 -8.19 -26.28 -34.72
N GLY A 307 -9.35 -26.60 -34.12
CA GLY A 307 -9.83 -27.96 -33.99
C GLY A 307 -8.84 -28.87 -33.25
N ALA A 308 -8.05 -28.27 -32.35
CA ALA A 308 -7.01 -28.94 -31.57
C ALA A 308 -7.62 -29.81 -30.47
N SER A 309 -6.87 -30.82 -30.05
CA SER A 309 -7.15 -31.62 -28.86
C SER A 309 -6.32 -31.16 -27.66
N ARG A 310 -5.21 -30.45 -27.89
CA ARG A 310 -4.28 -29.99 -26.86
C ARG A 310 -3.69 -28.63 -27.21
N CYS A 311 -3.56 -27.78 -26.21
CA CYS A 311 -2.91 -26.46 -26.30
C CYS A 311 -1.91 -26.29 -25.17
N GLU A 312 -0.63 -26.07 -25.51
CA GLU A 312 0.46 -25.83 -24.56
C GLU A 312 0.78 -24.34 -24.51
N ILE A 313 0.80 -23.78 -23.29
CA ILE A 313 1.20 -22.41 -22.99
C ILE A 313 2.44 -22.48 -22.11
N ASP A 314 3.59 -22.10 -22.66
CA ASP A 314 4.87 -22.10 -21.96
C ASP A 314 5.39 -20.68 -21.81
N LEU A 315 5.57 -20.27 -20.57
CA LEU A 315 6.20 -19.01 -20.20
C LEU A 315 7.55 -19.32 -19.57
N SER A 316 8.62 -18.92 -20.20
CA SER A 316 9.99 -19.06 -19.71
C SER A 316 10.71 -17.73 -19.76
N GLY A 317 11.59 -17.47 -18.78
CA GLY A 317 12.34 -16.22 -18.72
C GLY A 317 13.74 -16.42 -18.18
N THR A 318 14.67 -15.61 -18.70
CA THR A 318 16.01 -15.38 -18.17
C THR A 318 16.07 -13.98 -17.51
N ALA A 319 17.24 -13.56 -17.02
CA ALA A 319 17.42 -12.22 -16.46
C ALA A 319 17.13 -11.09 -17.48
N ASP A 320 17.37 -11.36 -18.78
CA ASP A 320 17.33 -10.32 -19.82
C ASP A 320 16.11 -10.41 -20.72
N ARG A 321 15.47 -11.58 -20.82
CA ARG A 321 14.36 -11.81 -21.75
C ARG A 321 13.33 -12.77 -21.19
N VAL A 322 12.06 -12.51 -21.52
CA VAL A 322 10.94 -13.41 -21.30
C VAL A 322 10.41 -13.90 -22.64
N ARG A 323 10.11 -15.18 -22.70
CA ARG A 323 9.52 -15.83 -23.88
C ARG A 323 8.21 -16.50 -23.48
N LEU A 324 7.15 -16.20 -24.22
CA LEU A 324 5.87 -16.87 -24.16
C LEU A 324 5.68 -17.65 -25.45
N THR A 325 5.39 -18.92 -25.34
CA THR A 325 5.07 -19.79 -26.49
C THR A 325 3.70 -20.41 -26.27
N VAL A 326 2.79 -20.26 -27.22
CA VAL A 326 1.49 -20.93 -27.26
C VAL A 326 1.47 -21.83 -28.48
N THR A 327 1.23 -23.13 -28.29
CA THR A 327 1.23 -24.13 -29.36
C THR A 327 -0.01 -25.01 -29.25
N ASP A 328 -0.80 -25.11 -30.30
CA ASP A 328 -1.87 -26.07 -30.42
C ASP A 328 -1.47 -27.22 -31.39
N ASP A 329 -2.13 -28.37 -31.29
CA ASP A 329 -1.94 -29.56 -32.15
C ASP A 329 -2.99 -29.65 -33.26
N GLY A 330 -3.68 -28.55 -33.57
CA GLY A 330 -4.76 -28.50 -34.53
C GLY A 330 -4.29 -28.48 -35.98
N ARG A 331 -5.20 -28.10 -36.89
CA ARG A 331 -4.92 -28.10 -38.36
C ARG A 331 -4.22 -26.84 -38.85
N GLY A 332 -4.05 -25.81 -37.95
CA GLY A 332 -3.56 -24.49 -38.34
C GLY A 332 -4.48 -23.74 -39.31
N PRO A 333 -4.27 -22.44 -39.57
CA PRO A 333 -5.02 -21.74 -40.59
C PRO A 333 -4.68 -22.30 -41.96
N ALA A 334 -5.70 -22.47 -42.83
CA ALA A 334 -5.49 -22.71 -44.26
C ALA A 334 -4.60 -21.59 -44.81
N ALA A 335 -3.61 -21.92 -45.64
CA ALA A 335 -2.60 -21.00 -46.16
C ALA A 335 -3.24 -19.70 -46.65
N GLY A 336 -3.10 -18.63 -45.89
CA GLY A 336 -3.67 -17.31 -46.19
C GLY A 336 -3.51 -16.37 -44.98
N ILE A 337 -3.29 -15.15 -45.27
CA ILE A 337 -3.16 -13.91 -44.51
C ILE A 337 -3.35 -14.02 -42.97
N PRO A 338 -2.36 -13.65 -42.14
CA PRO A 338 -2.53 -13.57 -40.70
C PRO A 338 -3.74 -12.70 -40.36
N GLY A 339 -4.63 -13.20 -39.49
CA GLY A 339 -5.78 -12.44 -39.02
C GLY A 339 -5.38 -11.11 -38.37
N SER A 340 -6.26 -10.11 -38.39
CA SER A 340 -6.02 -8.76 -37.88
C SER A 340 -5.52 -8.71 -36.41
N GLY A 341 -5.91 -9.69 -35.58
CA GLY A 341 -5.52 -9.76 -34.17
C GLY A 341 -4.02 -9.99 -33.95
N LEU A 342 -3.43 -11.00 -34.62
CA LEU A 342 -1.98 -11.27 -34.50
C LEU A 342 -1.12 -10.16 -35.11
N ARG A 343 -1.63 -9.46 -36.13
CA ARG A 343 -0.94 -8.34 -36.72
C ARG A 343 -0.82 -7.15 -35.75
N GLY A 344 -1.93 -6.78 -35.10
CA GLY A 344 -1.91 -5.70 -34.09
C GLY A 344 -1.07 -6.04 -32.88
N LEU A 345 -1.04 -7.33 -32.46
CA LEU A 345 -0.15 -7.79 -31.39
C LEU A 345 1.32 -7.70 -31.79
N ARG A 346 1.68 -8.05 -33.02
CA ARG A 346 3.06 -7.91 -33.51
C ARG A 346 3.54 -6.48 -33.48
N GLU A 347 2.73 -5.54 -33.93
CA GLU A 347 3.05 -4.10 -33.89
C GLU A 347 3.32 -3.62 -32.45
N ARG A 348 2.48 -4.02 -31.49
CA ARG A 348 2.64 -3.64 -30.05
C ARG A 348 3.86 -4.28 -29.40
N VAL A 349 4.10 -5.57 -29.62
CA VAL A 349 5.28 -6.28 -29.10
C VAL A 349 6.57 -5.68 -29.68
N THR A 350 6.56 -5.32 -30.96
CA THR A 350 7.71 -4.65 -31.61
C THR A 350 7.94 -3.25 -31.05
N ALA A 351 6.88 -2.48 -30.80
CA ALA A 351 6.99 -1.16 -30.15
C ALA A 351 7.59 -1.21 -28.73
N ALA A 352 7.42 -2.35 -28.03
CA ALA A 352 8.03 -2.62 -26.72
C ALA A 352 9.44 -3.27 -26.82
N GLY A 353 10.08 -3.24 -27.99
CA GLY A 353 11.43 -3.80 -28.19
C GLY A 353 11.47 -5.33 -28.25
N GLY A 354 10.29 -5.98 -28.39
CA GLY A 354 10.17 -7.42 -28.51
C GLY A 354 9.95 -7.93 -29.93
N THR A 355 9.73 -9.24 -30.05
CA THR A 355 9.38 -9.90 -31.31
C THR A 355 8.17 -10.82 -31.11
N LEU A 356 7.30 -10.91 -32.13
CA LEU A 356 6.19 -11.86 -32.17
C LEU A 356 6.21 -12.61 -33.49
N ASP A 357 6.41 -13.92 -33.40
CA ASP A 357 6.40 -14.84 -34.50
C ASP A 357 5.19 -15.77 -34.41
N SER A 358 4.61 -16.09 -35.56
CA SER A 358 3.48 -17.01 -35.64
C SER A 358 3.54 -17.85 -36.94
N GLY A 359 3.28 -19.15 -36.82
CA GLY A 359 3.36 -20.05 -37.95
C GLY A 359 3.05 -21.51 -37.58
N PRO A 360 3.16 -22.42 -38.55
CA PRO A 360 2.94 -23.84 -38.31
C PRO A 360 3.93 -24.41 -37.31
N ALA A 361 3.45 -25.23 -36.38
CA ALA A 361 4.30 -25.89 -35.40
C ALA A 361 5.03 -27.13 -36.04
N PRO A 362 6.27 -27.47 -35.59
CA PRO A 362 7.08 -28.54 -36.17
C PRO A 362 6.45 -29.94 -36.12
N ARG A 363 5.50 -30.14 -35.18
CA ARG A 363 4.79 -31.44 -35.01
C ARG A 363 3.34 -31.40 -35.47
N GLY A 364 2.97 -30.42 -36.32
CA GLY A 364 1.59 -30.11 -36.69
C GLY A 364 0.98 -29.07 -35.72
N GLY A 365 -0.09 -28.40 -36.20
CA GLY A 365 -0.75 -27.33 -35.46
C GLY A 365 -0.18 -25.94 -35.74
N PHE A 366 -0.45 -25.01 -34.84
CA PHE A 366 -0.01 -23.61 -34.93
C PHE A 366 0.74 -23.17 -33.69
N ARG A 367 1.75 -22.32 -33.89
CA ARG A 367 2.57 -21.78 -32.79
C ARG A 367 2.63 -20.27 -32.90
N VAL A 368 2.46 -19.63 -31.73
CA VAL A 368 2.73 -18.21 -31.53
C VAL A 368 3.83 -18.09 -30.49
N THR A 369 4.88 -17.32 -30.77
CA THR A 369 5.99 -17.06 -29.86
C THR A 369 6.18 -15.56 -29.74
N ALA A 370 6.12 -15.04 -28.52
CA ALA A 370 6.44 -13.67 -28.19
C ALA A 370 7.67 -13.61 -27.28
N GLU A 371 8.61 -12.74 -27.63
CA GLU A 371 9.79 -12.45 -26.79
C GLU A 371 9.84 -10.97 -26.47
N LEU A 372 10.05 -10.65 -25.19
CA LEU A 372 10.17 -9.29 -24.70
C LEU A 372 11.44 -9.14 -23.83
N PRO A 373 12.09 -7.98 -23.86
CA PRO A 373 13.16 -7.69 -22.90
C PRO A 373 12.57 -7.63 -21.49
N VAL A 374 13.34 -8.08 -20.49
CA VAL A 374 13.07 -7.87 -19.07
C VAL A 374 13.91 -6.68 -18.65
N GLU A 375 13.27 -5.55 -18.38
CA GLU A 375 13.99 -4.45 -17.74
C GLU A 375 14.31 -4.89 -16.30
N THR A 376 15.58 -5.14 -16.02
CA THR A 376 16.01 -5.34 -14.65
C THR A 376 15.90 -4.01 -13.93
N PRO A 377 15.22 -3.93 -12.77
CA PRO A 377 15.22 -2.70 -11.97
C PRO A 377 16.69 -2.35 -11.71
N VAL A 378 17.15 -1.21 -12.24
CA VAL A 378 18.49 -0.70 -11.95
C VAL A 378 18.49 -0.49 -10.42
N PRO A 379 19.39 -1.15 -9.65
CA PRO A 379 19.55 -0.82 -8.26
C PRO A 379 19.92 0.66 -8.23
N HIS A 380 19.17 1.47 -7.49
CA HIS A 380 19.62 2.82 -7.17
C HIS A 380 20.98 2.65 -6.50
N GLU A 381 22.05 2.92 -7.25
CA GLU A 381 23.39 3.04 -6.72
C GLU A 381 23.34 4.07 -5.60
N GLY A 382 23.76 3.62 -4.43
CA GLY A 382 23.69 4.35 -3.21
C GLY A 382 24.37 5.71 -3.34
N GLU A 383 23.78 6.68 -2.66
CA GLU A 383 24.46 7.90 -2.27
C GLU A 383 25.86 7.56 -1.73
N PRO A 384 26.91 8.26 -2.19
CA PRO A 384 28.21 8.14 -1.59
C PRO A 384 28.13 8.63 -0.14
N THR A 385 28.47 7.76 0.77
CA THR A 385 28.77 8.10 2.16
C THR A 385 29.96 9.06 2.17
N GLU A 386 29.73 10.31 2.53
CA GLU A 386 30.68 11.22 3.18
C GLU A 386 30.24 11.53 4.61
#